data_35ae0b5b92248666096abc493b73ed5c
#
_entry.id   35ae0b5b92248666096abc493b73ed5c
#
_cell.length_a   1.000
_cell.length_b   1.000
_cell.length_c   1.000
_cell.angle_alpha   90.00
_cell.angle_beta   90.00
_cell.angle_gamma   90.00
#
_symmetry.space_group_name_H-M   'P 1'
#
loop_
_entity.id
_entity.type
_entity.pdbx_description
1 polymer ?
#
loop_
_entity_poly.entity_id
_entity_poly.type
_entity_poly.pdbx_seq_one_letter_code
_entity_poly.pdbx_strand_id
1 'polypeptide(L)'
;LIAACPPLDPNSAYCNLLQCTDFADNCIVAERGGAVVGWVSGYRPPAAPDNLFVWQVAVSSAARGQRLAGRMIEALLARPAQAGVTHLTTTITDDNRASWALFQGLARRWGVRIEKTARFEEQAHFAGAHATEWQARIGPLPTPAQS
;
A
#
# COMPACT_ATOMS: atom_id res chain seq x y z
N LEU A 1 1.62 7.30 14.46
CA LEU A 1 0.44 7.13 13.61
C LEU A 1 0.06 5.64 13.48
N ILE A 2 0.98 4.75 13.06
CA ILE A 2 0.69 3.32 12.81
C ILE A 2 0.06 2.67 14.05
N ALA A 3 0.64 2.85 15.24
CA ALA A 3 0.12 2.30 16.49
C ALA A 3 -1.30 2.78 16.85
N ALA A 4 -1.72 3.92 16.32
CA ALA A 4 -3.08 4.46 16.48
C ALA A 4 -4.06 4.03 15.39
N CYS A 5 -3.65 3.14 14.49
CA CYS A 5 -4.45 2.67 13.36
C CYS A 5 -4.62 1.13 13.37
N PRO A 6 -5.23 0.54 14.42
CA PRO A 6 -5.51 -0.89 14.40
C PRO A 6 -6.41 -1.25 13.19
N PRO A 7 -6.29 -2.45 12.60
CA PRO A 7 -5.50 -3.60 13.03
C PRO A 7 -4.07 -3.65 12.44
N LEU A 8 -3.48 -2.53 12.03
CA LEU A 8 -2.12 -2.53 11.48
C LEU A 8 -1.11 -3.04 12.50
N ASP A 9 -0.18 -3.89 12.04
CA ASP A 9 1.00 -4.26 12.80
C ASP A 9 1.84 -3.00 13.05
N PRO A 10 2.19 -2.66 14.30
CA PRO A 10 2.99 -1.48 14.60
C PRO A 10 4.41 -1.56 14.06
N ASN A 11 4.89 -2.73 13.64
CA ASN A 11 6.27 -3.03 13.29
C ASN A 11 7.27 -2.75 14.45
N SER A 12 8.53 -3.12 14.30
CA SER A 12 9.59 -2.63 15.18
C SER A 12 9.95 -1.18 14.83
N ALA A 13 10.47 -0.43 15.80
CA ALA A 13 10.99 0.92 15.55
C ALA A 13 12.09 0.90 14.49
N TYR A 14 12.93 -0.15 14.48
CA TYR A 14 13.99 -0.32 13.49
C TYR A 14 13.44 -0.51 12.06
N CYS A 15 12.38 -1.32 11.90
CA CYS A 15 11.71 -1.47 10.62
C CYS A 15 11.18 -0.11 10.10
N ASN A 16 10.52 0.66 10.98
CA ASN A 16 10.02 1.98 10.63
C ASN A 16 11.14 2.96 10.26
N LEU A 17 12.30 2.89 10.93
CA LEU A 17 13.48 3.69 10.59
C LEU A 17 14.02 3.35 9.21
N LEU A 18 14.15 2.07 8.86
CA LEU A 18 14.57 1.65 7.51
C LEU A 18 13.61 2.14 6.43
N GLN A 19 12.31 2.11 6.69
CA GLN A 19 11.30 2.64 5.77
C GLN A 19 11.43 4.15 5.56
N CYS A 20 11.81 4.89 6.60
CA CYS A 20 12.00 6.34 6.54
C CYS A 20 13.36 6.75 5.97
N THR A 21 14.31 5.84 5.80
CA THR A 21 15.67 6.09 5.31
C THR A 21 15.93 5.34 4.01
N ASP A 22 16.30 4.06 4.08
CA ASP A 22 16.72 3.27 2.93
C ASP A 22 15.60 3.05 1.90
N PHE A 23 14.35 2.97 2.36
CA PHE A 23 13.17 2.77 1.53
C PHE A 23 12.32 4.02 1.35
N ALA A 24 12.84 5.20 1.68
CA ALA A 24 12.09 6.47 1.67
C ALA A 24 11.47 6.78 0.29
N ASP A 25 12.13 6.41 -0.79
CA ASP A 25 11.61 6.60 -2.15
C ASP A 25 10.32 5.81 -2.44
N ASN A 26 10.09 4.73 -1.68
CA ASN A 26 8.92 3.87 -1.78
C ASN A 26 7.88 4.12 -0.66
N CYS A 27 8.08 5.16 0.14
CA CYS A 27 7.22 5.51 1.26
C CYS A 27 6.79 6.97 1.16
N ILE A 28 5.62 7.31 1.70
CA ILE A 28 5.10 8.69 1.68
C ILE A 28 4.35 9.01 2.97
N VAL A 29 4.50 10.23 3.43
CA VAL A 29 3.72 10.80 4.53
C VAL A 29 2.78 11.89 4.01
N ALA A 30 1.67 12.07 4.70
CA ALA A 30 0.82 13.24 4.58
C ALA A 30 0.83 14.00 5.90
N GLU A 31 1.07 15.30 5.84
CA GLU A 31 1.08 16.18 6.99
C GLU A 31 -0.04 17.22 6.93
N ARG A 32 -0.55 17.58 8.08
CA ARG A 32 -1.52 18.65 8.25
C ARG A 32 -1.24 19.38 9.58
N GLY A 33 -0.98 20.70 9.49
CA GLY A 33 -0.71 21.49 10.68
C GLY A 33 0.49 20.99 11.51
N GLY A 34 1.55 20.48 10.86
CA GLY A 34 2.73 19.96 11.53
C GLY A 34 2.59 18.53 12.10
N ALA A 35 1.42 17.89 11.92
CA ALA A 35 1.18 16.53 12.37
C ALA A 35 1.12 15.54 11.19
N VAL A 36 1.73 14.36 11.32
CA VAL A 36 1.60 13.28 10.35
C VAL A 36 0.21 12.66 10.48
N VAL A 37 -0.60 12.81 9.43
CA VAL A 37 -1.99 12.30 9.37
C VAL A 37 -2.17 11.13 8.41
N GLY A 38 -1.16 10.83 7.60
CA GLY A 38 -1.17 9.70 6.67
C GLY A 38 0.22 9.12 6.47
N TRP A 39 0.25 7.82 6.19
CA TRP A 39 1.46 7.05 5.92
C TRP A 39 1.17 5.95 4.91
N VAL A 40 2.01 5.82 3.91
CA VAL A 40 2.07 4.65 3.04
C VAL A 40 3.49 4.15 3.00
N SER A 41 3.70 2.88 3.32
CA SER A 41 4.97 2.19 3.12
C SER A 41 4.88 1.19 1.98
N GLY A 42 5.98 0.99 1.29
CA GLY A 42 6.07 0.06 0.19
C GLY A 42 7.50 -0.24 -0.20
N TYR A 43 7.66 -1.07 -1.20
CA TYR A 43 8.94 -1.38 -1.83
C TYR A 43 8.72 -1.95 -3.22
N ARG A 44 9.75 -1.93 -4.05
CA ARG A 44 9.77 -2.62 -5.34
C ARG A 44 10.38 -4.01 -5.13
N PRO A 45 9.61 -5.11 -5.32
CA PRO A 45 10.14 -6.45 -5.12
C PRO A 45 11.32 -6.71 -6.08
N PRO A 46 12.48 -7.20 -5.61
CA PRO A 46 13.62 -7.44 -6.48
C PRO A 46 13.35 -8.39 -7.65
N ALA A 47 12.48 -9.40 -7.43
CA ALA A 47 12.08 -10.36 -8.47
C ALA A 47 11.03 -9.81 -9.46
N ALA A 48 10.41 -8.66 -9.17
CA ALA A 48 9.40 -8.01 -9.99
C ALA A 48 9.53 -6.48 -9.86
N PRO A 49 10.60 -5.89 -10.40
CA PRO A 49 10.92 -4.48 -10.21
C PRO A 49 9.96 -3.52 -10.92
N ASP A 50 9.09 -4.03 -11.78
CA ASP A 50 7.98 -3.32 -12.39
C ASP A 50 6.72 -3.25 -11.52
N ASN A 51 6.76 -3.84 -10.31
CA ASN A 51 5.69 -3.75 -9.32
C ASN A 51 6.09 -2.80 -8.19
N LEU A 52 5.13 -1.99 -7.71
CA LEU A 52 5.21 -1.36 -6.39
C LEU A 52 4.34 -2.18 -5.43
N PHE A 53 4.96 -2.81 -4.44
CA PHE A 53 4.24 -3.45 -3.35
C PHE A 53 3.93 -2.41 -2.27
N VAL A 54 2.65 -2.21 -1.98
CA VAL A 54 2.19 -1.38 -0.86
C VAL A 54 2.06 -2.28 0.37
N TRP A 55 2.82 -1.96 1.39
CA TRP A 55 2.88 -2.74 2.63
C TRP A 55 1.83 -2.29 3.64
N GLN A 56 1.89 -1.03 4.09
CA GLN A 56 0.92 -0.47 5.03
C GLN A 56 0.36 0.85 4.53
N VAL A 57 -0.91 1.07 4.84
CA VAL A 57 -1.60 2.34 4.63
C VAL A 57 -2.27 2.74 5.94
N ALA A 58 -1.80 3.81 6.55
CA ALA A 58 -2.37 4.37 7.78
C ALA A 58 -2.91 5.78 7.51
N VAL A 59 -4.13 6.05 7.95
CA VAL A 59 -4.75 7.38 7.91
C VAL A 59 -5.35 7.67 9.28
N SER A 60 -4.97 8.79 9.89
CA SER A 60 -5.52 9.21 11.17
C SER A 60 -7.04 9.36 11.09
N SER A 61 -7.75 9.10 12.17
CA SER A 61 -9.22 9.19 12.21
C SER A 61 -9.72 10.57 11.76
N ALA A 62 -9.01 11.64 12.12
CA ALA A 62 -9.33 13.03 11.75
C ALA A 62 -9.16 13.32 10.24
N ALA A 63 -8.44 12.47 9.49
CA ALA A 63 -8.18 12.64 8.06
C ALA A 63 -8.89 11.61 7.17
N ARG A 64 -9.68 10.72 7.77
CA ARG A 64 -10.48 9.72 7.03
C ARG A 64 -11.62 10.38 6.24
N GLY A 65 -12.14 9.64 5.26
CA GLY A 65 -13.26 10.13 4.42
C GLY A 65 -12.86 11.17 3.35
N GLN A 66 -11.59 11.58 3.29
CA GLN A 66 -11.07 12.61 2.39
C GLN A 66 -10.26 12.03 1.22
N ARG A 67 -10.38 10.72 0.98
CA ARG A 67 -9.64 9.98 -0.07
C ARG A 67 -8.12 10.11 0.06
N LEU A 68 -7.61 10.41 1.27
CA LEU A 68 -6.19 10.68 1.50
C LEU A 68 -5.31 9.49 1.15
N ALA A 69 -5.71 8.26 1.50
CA ALA A 69 -4.96 7.05 1.17
C ALA A 69 -4.71 6.91 -0.34
N GLY A 70 -5.77 7.06 -1.14
CA GLY A 70 -5.64 6.98 -2.61
C GLY A 70 -4.76 8.09 -3.17
N ARG A 71 -4.91 9.32 -2.67
CA ARG A 71 -4.06 10.46 -3.08
C ARG A 71 -2.59 10.23 -2.74
N MET A 72 -2.27 9.67 -1.58
CA MET A 72 -0.89 9.32 -1.22
C MET A 72 -0.31 8.26 -2.16
N ILE A 73 -1.06 7.20 -2.47
CA ILE A 73 -0.62 6.17 -3.41
C ILE A 73 -0.38 6.76 -4.81
N GLU A 74 -1.28 7.59 -5.29
CA GLU A 74 -1.13 8.29 -6.59
C GLU A 74 0.10 9.20 -6.60
N ALA A 75 0.32 9.98 -5.53
CA ALA A 75 1.50 10.83 -5.38
C ALA A 75 2.80 10.03 -5.29
N LEU A 76 2.77 8.86 -4.64
CA LEU A 76 3.92 7.96 -4.56
C LEU A 76 4.27 7.41 -5.96
N LEU A 77 3.27 6.92 -6.70
CA LEU A 77 3.45 6.40 -8.07
C LEU A 77 3.96 7.47 -9.05
N ALA A 78 3.65 8.74 -8.81
CA ALA A 78 4.11 9.85 -9.65
C ALA A 78 5.58 10.24 -9.42
N ARG A 79 6.26 9.69 -8.41
CA ARG A 79 7.68 10.00 -8.14
C ARG A 79 8.59 9.43 -9.21
N PRO A 80 9.70 10.10 -9.56
CA PRO A 80 10.70 9.58 -10.50
C PRO A 80 11.24 8.19 -10.11
N ALA A 81 11.38 7.91 -8.82
CA ALA A 81 11.83 6.62 -8.30
C ALA A 81 10.86 5.46 -8.66
N GLN A 82 9.62 5.76 -9.03
CA GLN A 82 8.62 4.79 -9.46
C GLN A 82 8.54 4.66 -11.00
N ALA A 83 9.47 5.26 -11.73
CA ALA A 83 9.53 5.11 -13.19
C ALA A 83 9.60 3.62 -13.57
N GLY A 84 8.80 3.22 -14.57
CA GLY A 84 8.72 1.83 -15.03
C GLY A 84 7.84 0.91 -14.16
N VAL A 85 7.21 1.40 -13.10
CA VAL A 85 6.19 0.65 -12.38
C VAL A 85 4.94 0.53 -13.25
N THR A 86 4.55 -0.71 -13.52
CA THR A 86 3.37 -1.04 -14.33
C THR A 86 2.23 -1.64 -13.50
N HIS A 87 2.52 -2.13 -12.31
CA HIS A 87 1.52 -2.74 -11.44
C HIS A 87 1.68 -2.29 -9.99
N LEU A 88 0.56 -2.16 -9.30
CA LEU A 88 0.49 -2.04 -7.86
C LEU A 88 0.10 -3.39 -7.27
N THR A 89 0.80 -3.82 -6.24
CA THR A 89 0.49 -5.05 -5.50
C THR A 89 0.38 -4.77 -4.01
N THR A 90 -0.43 -5.56 -3.31
CA THR A 90 -0.54 -5.56 -1.85
C THR A 90 -1.08 -6.89 -1.39
N THR A 91 -1.03 -7.19 -0.09
CA THR A 91 -1.73 -8.32 0.49
C THR A 91 -2.81 -7.86 1.45
N ILE A 92 -3.95 -8.56 1.44
CA ILE A 92 -5.15 -8.18 2.20
C ILE A 92 -5.84 -9.46 2.68
N THR A 93 -6.20 -9.53 3.96
CA THR A 93 -7.09 -10.59 4.46
C THR A 93 -8.53 -10.37 4.02
N ASP A 94 -9.33 -11.42 3.94
CA ASP A 94 -10.71 -11.35 3.42
C ASP A 94 -11.61 -10.41 4.25
N ASP A 95 -11.39 -10.32 5.54
CA ASP A 95 -12.16 -9.49 6.47
C ASP A 95 -11.77 -8.00 6.45
N ASN A 96 -10.64 -7.64 5.85
CA ASN A 96 -10.18 -6.24 5.76
C ASN A 96 -10.90 -5.48 4.65
N ARG A 97 -12.20 -5.20 4.89
CA ARG A 97 -13.08 -4.52 3.93
C ARG A 97 -12.58 -3.12 3.53
N ALA A 98 -11.95 -2.41 4.46
CA ALA A 98 -11.45 -1.06 4.21
C ALA A 98 -10.33 -1.06 3.17
N SER A 99 -9.36 -1.97 3.28
CA SER A 99 -8.30 -2.13 2.31
C SER A 99 -8.84 -2.59 0.95
N TRP A 100 -9.72 -3.58 0.91
CA TRP A 100 -10.36 -4.00 -0.34
C TRP A 100 -11.10 -2.83 -1.02
N ALA A 101 -11.86 -2.03 -0.28
CA ALA A 101 -12.56 -0.87 -0.82
C ALA A 101 -11.59 0.17 -1.39
N LEU A 102 -10.47 0.44 -0.73
CA LEU A 102 -9.43 1.35 -1.20
C LEU A 102 -8.86 0.89 -2.54
N PHE A 103 -8.35 -0.34 -2.61
CA PHE A 103 -7.65 -0.84 -3.79
C PHE A 103 -8.60 -1.11 -4.97
N GLN A 104 -9.80 -1.61 -4.72
CA GLN A 104 -10.86 -1.69 -5.74
C GLN A 104 -11.26 -0.31 -6.26
N GLY A 105 -11.33 0.69 -5.37
CA GLY A 105 -11.60 2.08 -5.73
C GLY A 105 -10.52 2.67 -6.64
N LEU A 106 -9.25 2.39 -6.36
CA LEU A 106 -8.13 2.79 -7.21
C LEU A 106 -8.21 2.11 -8.59
N ALA A 107 -8.42 0.80 -8.63
CA ALA A 107 -8.54 0.04 -9.88
C ALA A 107 -9.67 0.60 -10.78
N ARG A 108 -10.85 0.85 -10.19
CA ARG A 108 -11.98 1.48 -10.92
C ARG A 108 -11.63 2.87 -11.46
N ARG A 109 -10.96 3.70 -10.67
CA ARG A 109 -10.58 5.06 -11.08
C ARG A 109 -9.58 5.06 -12.22
N TRP A 110 -8.64 4.12 -12.18
CA TRP A 110 -7.64 3.98 -13.25
C TRP A 110 -8.15 3.20 -14.45
N GLY A 111 -9.36 2.61 -14.39
CA GLY A 111 -9.93 1.81 -15.47
C GLY A 111 -9.17 0.51 -15.71
N VAL A 112 -8.55 -0.07 -14.68
CA VAL A 112 -7.71 -1.27 -14.77
C VAL A 112 -8.26 -2.43 -13.95
N ARG A 113 -7.75 -3.63 -14.21
CA ARG A 113 -8.16 -4.84 -13.50
C ARG A 113 -7.52 -4.91 -12.11
N ILE A 114 -8.21 -5.57 -11.21
CA ILE A 114 -7.68 -6.08 -9.95
C ILE A 114 -7.81 -7.60 -9.94
N GLU A 115 -6.69 -8.27 -9.75
CA GLU A 115 -6.62 -9.73 -9.66
C GLU A 115 -6.40 -10.12 -8.19
N LYS A 116 -7.08 -11.18 -7.74
CA LYS A 116 -6.97 -11.71 -6.39
C LYS A 116 -6.42 -13.14 -6.45
N THR A 117 -5.28 -13.38 -5.82
CA THR A 117 -4.65 -14.71 -5.71
C THR A 117 -4.18 -14.95 -4.28
N ALA A 118 -4.21 -16.20 -3.80
CA ALA A 118 -3.63 -16.52 -2.50
C ALA A 118 -2.10 -16.36 -2.56
N ARG A 119 -1.53 -15.64 -1.60
CA ARG A 119 -0.08 -15.45 -1.50
C ARG A 119 0.51 -16.17 -0.30
N PHE A 120 -0.05 -15.94 0.87
CA PHE A 120 0.34 -16.64 2.10
C PHE A 120 -0.90 -17.25 2.72
N GLU A 121 -0.99 -18.57 2.63
CA GLU A 121 -2.16 -19.32 3.07
C GLU A 121 -2.10 -19.59 4.57
N GLU A 122 -3.26 -19.55 5.22
CA GLU A 122 -3.44 -19.73 6.65
C GLU A 122 -2.76 -21.00 7.16
N GLN A 123 -2.98 -22.14 6.52
CA GLN A 123 -2.42 -23.41 6.99
C GLN A 123 -0.99 -23.62 6.53
N ALA A 124 -0.70 -23.35 5.25
CA ALA A 124 0.61 -23.64 4.66
C ALA A 124 1.73 -22.71 5.17
N HIS A 125 1.41 -21.46 5.49
CA HIS A 125 2.41 -20.44 5.84
C HIS A 125 2.32 -19.97 7.29
N PHE A 126 1.11 -19.98 7.87
CA PHE A 126 0.89 -19.45 9.23
C PHE A 126 0.51 -20.52 10.26
N ALA A 127 0.45 -21.79 9.87
CA ALA A 127 0.05 -22.90 10.76
C ALA A 127 -1.28 -22.62 11.51
N GLY A 128 -2.23 -21.95 10.84
CA GLY A 128 -3.51 -21.57 11.40
C GLY A 128 -3.49 -20.33 12.32
N ALA A 129 -2.33 -19.70 12.52
CA ALA A 129 -2.20 -18.56 13.46
C ALA A 129 -2.60 -17.21 12.84
N HIS A 130 -2.73 -17.12 11.53
CA HIS A 130 -3.09 -15.91 10.80
C HIS A 130 -3.93 -16.27 9.57
N ALA A 131 -4.92 -15.46 9.26
CA ALA A 131 -5.76 -15.65 8.07
C ALA A 131 -4.93 -15.55 6.78
N THR A 132 -5.42 -16.17 5.72
CA THR A 132 -4.80 -16.09 4.40
C THR A 132 -4.63 -14.65 3.94
N GLU A 133 -3.42 -14.30 3.54
CA GLU A 133 -3.10 -13.05 2.87
C GLU A 133 -3.29 -13.21 1.36
N TRP A 134 -4.28 -12.52 0.85
CA TRP A 134 -4.58 -12.49 -0.58
C TRP A 134 -3.81 -11.38 -1.26
N GLN A 135 -3.04 -11.72 -2.28
CA GLN A 135 -2.44 -10.71 -3.13
C GLN A 135 -3.51 -10.07 -3.99
N ALA A 136 -3.64 -8.76 -3.90
CA ALA A 136 -4.33 -7.92 -4.86
C ALA A 136 -3.30 -7.35 -5.83
N ARG A 137 -3.45 -7.63 -7.14
CA ARG A 137 -2.59 -7.11 -8.21
C ARG A 137 -3.42 -6.23 -9.13
N ILE A 138 -3.01 -4.98 -9.26
CA ILE A 138 -3.74 -3.93 -9.97
C ILE A 138 -2.91 -3.45 -11.15
N GLY A 139 -3.45 -3.49 -12.34
CA GLY A 139 -2.74 -3.04 -13.53
C GLY A 139 -3.17 -3.76 -14.81
N PRO A 140 -2.45 -3.49 -15.94
CA PRO A 140 -1.35 -2.53 -16.03
C PRO A 140 -1.82 -1.10 -15.77
N LEU A 141 -1.02 -0.33 -15.01
CA LEU A 141 -1.33 1.06 -14.67
C LEU A 141 -1.34 1.93 -15.94
N PRO A 142 -2.20 2.94 -16.01
CA PRO A 142 -2.17 3.87 -17.14
C PRO A 142 -0.80 4.55 -17.19
N THR A 143 -0.21 4.59 -18.36
CA THR A 143 1.03 5.34 -18.59
C THR A 143 0.77 6.80 -18.25
N PRO A 144 1.62 7.45 -17.41
CA PRO A 144 1.49 8.88 -17.20
C PRO A 144 1.48 9.58 -18.56
N ALA A 145 0.48 10.43 -18.80
CA ALA A 145 0.47 11.25 -19.99
C ALA A 145 1.79 12.05 -20.02
N GLN A 146 2.58 11.83 -21.05
CA GLN A 146 3.79 12.63 -21.27
C GLN A 146 3.32 14.08 -21.50
N SER A 147 3.58 14.92 -20.50
CA SER A 147 3.32 16.35 -20.55
C SER A 147 4.46 17.05 -21.25
#